data_ad71f5cd2fdc37025f22e0bff298f52a
#
_entry.id   ad71f5cd2fdc37025f22e0bff298f52a
#
_cell.length_a   1.000
_cell.length_b   1.000
_cell.length_c   1.000
_cell.angle_alpha   90.00
_cell.angle_beta   90.00
_cell.angle_gamma   90.00
#
_symmetry.space_group_name_H-M   'P 1'
#
loop_
_entity.id
_entity.type
_entity.pdbx_description
1 polymer ?
#
loop_
_entity_poly.entity_id
_entity_poly.type
_entity_poly.pdbx_seq_one_letter_code
_entity_poly.pdbx_strand_id
1 'polypeptide(L)'
;MPVSIFEKESRVNVPVDALFQWHARQGAIERVTPPWAPVKLIRRSGGIETGARVRFRLAFLKIPFEWEAEHVAYEENRLFMDRQVRGPFRHWTHTHLFAPDGEDAAWMKDRIEFQLPFDVPGRRLHRLAEKELDRMFAYRHRVLENDLAVHSRTLKRITVLVSGASGVIGSQLVAYLRAGGHRVIRLVRRRPVPGSDELYWN
;
A
#
# COMPACT_ATOMS: atom_id res chain seq x y z
N MET A 1 21.59 -5.28 18.26
CA MET A 1 22.02 -4.72 16.96
C MET A 1 21.45 -3.34 16.76
N PRO A 2 22.13 -2.42 16.05
CA PRO A 2 21.56 -1.13 15.70
C PRO A 2 20.34 -1.29 14.79
N VAL A 3 19.46 -0.30 14.83
CA VAL A 3 18.35 -0.16 13.88
C VAL A 3 18.94 0.18 12.51
N SER A 4 18.50 -0.52 11.47
CA SER A 4 18.84 -0.21 10.08
C SER A 4 17.81 0.74 9.51
N ILE A 5 18.27 1.60 8.60
CA ILE A 5 17.40 2.58 7.92
C ILE A 5 17.45 2.30 6.43
N PHE A 6 16.29 2.17 5.82
CA PHE A 6 16.09 2.14 4.37
C PHE A 6 15.29 3.38 3.96
N GLU A 7 15.70 4.03 2.89
CA GLU A 7 14.99 5.20 2.34
C GLU A 7 14.83 5.06 0.83
N LYS A 8 13.67 5.46 0.33
CA LYS A 8 13.37 5.58 -1.10
C LYS A 8 12.61 6.87 -1.35
N GLU A 9 13.03 7.62 -2.34
CA GLU A 9 12.42 8.89 -2.69
C GLU A 9 12.03 8.91 -4.17
N SER A 10 10.92 9.54 -4.48
CA SER A 10 10.46 9.80 -5.86
C SER A 10 9.76 11.14 -5.95
N ARG A 11 9.97 11.80 -7.09
CA ARG A 11 9.22 12.97 -7.49
C ARG A 11 8.07 12.54 -8.39
N VAL A 12 6.86 13.02 -8.10
CA VAL A 12 5.64 12.68 -8.84
C VAL A 12 5.01 13.95 -9.39
N ASN A 13 4.60 13.93 -10.66
CA ASN A 13 4.03 15.11 -11.33
C ASN A 13 2.52 15.23 -11.07
N VAL A 14 2.17 15.40 -9.80
CA VAL A 14 0.83 15.72 -9.31
C VAL A 14 0.95 16.56 -8.04
N PRO A 15 -0.04 17.40 -7.70
CA PRO A 15 -0.06 18.13 -6.43
C PRO A 15 0.04 17.20 -5.22
N VAL A 16 0.60 17.71 -4.12
CA VAL A 16 0.88 16.92 -2.92
C VAL A 16 -0.38 16.30 -2.29
N ASP A 17 -1.51 16.99 -2.35
CA ASP A 17 -2.80 16.52 -1.87
C ASP A 17 -3.31 15.31 -2.69
N ALA A 18 -3.16 15.35 -4.01
CA ALA A 18 -3.52 14.24 -4.88
C ALA A 18 -2.66 13.00 -4.62
N LEU A 19 -1.34 13.21 -4.42
CA LEU A 19 -0.39 12.16 -4.05
C LEU A 19 -0.72 11.55 -2.69
N PHE A 20 -0.98 12.38 -1.69
CA PHE A 20 -1.31 11.94 -0.33
C PHE A 20 -2.65 11.20 -0.28
N GLN A 21 -3.70 11.77 -0.89
CA GLN A 21 -5.03 11.16 -0.92
C GLN A 21 -5.07 9.82 -1.64
N TRP A 22 -4.20 9.61 -2.63
CA TRP A 22 -4.12 8.32 -3.31
C TRP A 22 -3.82 7.18 -2.32
N HIS A 23 -2.97 7.41 -1.32
CA HIS A 23 -2.64 6.42 -0.28
C HIS A 23 -3.82 6.10 0.65
N ALA A 24 -4.68 7.08 0.90
CA ALA A 24 -5.86 6.91 1.75
C ALA A 24 -6.97 6.09 1.07
N ARG A 25 -6.99 6.02 -0.27
CA ARG A 25 -8.09 5.39 -1.02
C ARG A 25 -8.06 3.86 -0.90
N GLN A 26 -9.27 3.29 -0.99
CA GLN A 26 -9.40 1.84 -1.17
C GLN A 26 -8.68 1.40 -2.45
N GLY A 27 -8.03 0.25 -2.41
CA GLY A 27 -7.26 -0.27 -3.54
C GLY A 27 -5.80 0.15 -3.55
N ALA A 28 -5.40 1.23 -2.87
CA ALA A 28 -4.01 1.70 -2.86
C ALA A 28 -3.04 0.60 -2.38
N ILE A 29 -3.37 -0.05 -1.26
CA ILE A 29 -2.52 -1.09 -0.67
C ILE A 29 -2.39 -2.32 -1.58
N GLU A 30 -3.49 -2.72 -2.24
CA GLU A 30 -3.50 -3.80 -3.21
C GLU A 30 -2.65 -3.46 -4.44
N ARG A 31 -2.68 -2.20 -4.87
CA ARG A 31 -1.88 -1.70 -6.01
C ARG A 31 -0.38 -1.74 -5.73
N VAL A 32 0.04 -1.30 -4.55
CA VAL A 32 1.46 -1.29 -4.16
C VAL A 32 1.96 -2.63 -3.66
N THR A 33 1.11 -3.65 -3.56
CA THR A 33 1.52 -5.01 -3.22
C THR A 33 2.12 -5.69 -4.46
N PRO A 34 3.42 -6.03 -4.46
CA PRO A 34 4.04 -6.64 -5.62
C PRO A 34 3.45 -8.02 -5.93
N PRO A 35 3.27 -8.38 -7.21
CA PRO A 35 2.65 -9.67 -7.60
C PRO A 35 3.49 -10.90 -7.25
N TRP A 36 4.80 -10.72 -7.03
CA TRP A 36 5.68 -11.79 -6.58
C TRP A 36 5.72 -11.97 -5.05
N ALA A 37 5.15 -11.00 -4.30
CA ALA A 37 5.06 -11.12 -2.85
C ALA A 37 3.79 -11.90 -2.47
N PRO A 38 3.90 -13.01 -1.74
CA PRO A 38 2.75 -13.81 -1.32
C PRO A 38 2.02 -13.12 -0.15
N VAL A 39 1.44 -11.95 -0.42
CA VAL A 39 0.74 -11.12 0.57
C VAL A 39 -0.75 -11.25 0.37
N LYS A 40 -1.47 -11.61 1.43
CA LYS A 40 -2.93 -11.62 1.46
C LYS A 40 -3.43 -10.68 2.55
N LEU A 41 -4.20 -9.67 2.17
CA LEU A 41 -4.90 -8.82 3.14
C LEU A 41 -5.96 -9.67 3.86
N ILE A 42 -5.88 -9.71 5.21
CA ILE A 42 -6.84 -10.43 6.07
C ILE A 42 -7.90 -9.47 6.59
N ARG A 43 -7.45 -8.33 7.12
CA ARG A 43 -8.31 -7.34 7.74
C ARG A 43 -7.71 -5.95 7.61
N ARG A 44 -8.58 -4.97 7.43
CA ARG A 44 -8.26 -3.55 7.49
C ARG A 44 -9.33 -2.86 8.32
N SER A 45 -8.92 -1.95 9.20
CA SER A 45 -9.79 -1.00 9.90
C SER A 45 -9.26 0.40 9.68
N GLY A 46 -10.11 1.31 9.21
CA GLY A 46 -9.70 2.67 8.86
C GLY A 46 -8.93 2.78 7.53
N GLY A 47 -8.33 3.94 7.32
CA GLY A 47 -7.50 4.31 6.19
C GLY A 47 -6.02 4.38 6.55
N ILE A 48 -5.48 5.61 6.56
CA ILE A 48 -4.08 5.94 6.93
C ILE A 48 -4.01 6.82 8.19
N GLU A 49 -5.17 7.15 8.77
CA GLU A 49 -5.27 7.94 10.00
C GLU A 49 -4.74 7.20 11.23
N THR A 50 -4.35 7.93 12.25
CA THR A 50 -3.87 7.37 13.52
C THR A 50 -4.90 6.40 14.13
N GLY A 51 -4.44 5.23 14.55
CA GLY A 51 -5.27 4.14 15.09
C GLY A 51 -5.79 3.16 14.03
N ALA A 52 -5.68 3.48 12.74
CA ALA A 52 -6.01 2.54 11.67
C ALA A 52 -5.06 1.33 11.72
N ARG A 53 -5.60 0.14 11.43
CA ARG A 53 -4.83 -1.11 11.48
C ARG A 53 -5.02 -1.92 10.21
N VAL A 54 -3.95 -2.60 9.83
CA VAL A 54 -3.95 -3.54 8.72
C VAL A 54 -3.30 -4.84 9.14
N ARG A 55 -3.92 -5.97 8.77
CA ARG A 55 -3.38 -7.31 9.00
C ARG A 55 -3.24 -8.04 7.68
N PHE A 56 -2.04 -8.56 7.45
CA PHE A 56 -1.69 -9.36 6.29
C PHE A 56 -1.32 -10.78 6.71
N ARG A 57 -1.54 -11.73 5.82
CA ARG A 57 -0.83 -13.01 5.81
C ARG A 57 0.24 -12.96 4.75
N LEU A 58 1.46 -13.25 5.14
CA LEU A 58 2.65 -13.29 4.31
C LEU A 58 3.21 -14.70 4.35
N ALA A 59 4.12 -15.02 3.43
CA ALA A 59 4.91 -16.25 3.52
C ALA A 59 6.37 -15.93 3.25
N PHE A 60 7.25 -16.48 4.06
CA PHE A 60 8.69 -16.47 3.86
C PHE A 60 9.17 -17.91 3.81
N LEU A 61 9.86 -18.29 2.74
CA LEU A 61 10.26 -19.69 2.47
C LEU A 61 9.11 -20.68 2.61
N LYS A 62 7.90 -20.30 2.12
CA LYS A 62 6.65 -21.05 2.24
C LYS A 62 6.08 -21.20 3.67
N ILE A 63 6.71 -20.62 4.67
CA ILE A 63 6.20 -20.58 6.05
C ILE A 63 5.29 -19.37 6.19
N PRO A 64 3.98 -19.57 6.45
CA PRO A 64 3.05 -18.48 6.62
C PRO A 64 3.25 -17.78 7.97
N PHE A 65 3.16 -16.46 7.99
CA PHE A 65 3.11 -15.66 9.21
C PHE A 65 2.15 -14.50 9.04
N GLU A 66 1.68 -13.96 10.13
CA GLU A 66 0.84 -12.78 10.14
C GLU A 66 1.66 -11.54 10.49
N TRP A 67 1.39 -10.49 9.74
CA TRP A 67 1.90 -9.15 10.01
C TRP A 67 0.73 -8.24 10.32
N GLU A 68 0.80 -7.54 11.43
CA GLU A 68 -0.15 -6.49 11.80
C GLU A 68 0.61 -5.19 12.00
N ALA A 69 0.14 -4.14 11.33
CA ALA A 69 0.65 -2.79 11.46
C ALA A 69 -0.46 -1.85 11.95
N GLU A 70 -0.08 -0.83 12.71
CA GLU A 70 -0.93 0.24 13.23
C GLU A 70 -0.38 1.59 12.82
N HIS A 71 -1.21 2.45 12.26
CA HIS A 71 -0.85 3.84 12.01
C HIS A 71 -0.76 4.61 13.33
N VAL A 72 0.38 5.23 13.59
CA VAL A 72 0.69 5.89 14.87
C VAL A 72 0.91 7.39 14.73
N ALA A 73 1.05 7.90 13.51
CA ALA A 73 1.10 9.33 13.23
C ALA A 73 0.41 9.62 11.89
N TYR A 74 -0.23 10.78 11.82
CA TYR A 74 -0.92 11.29 10.64
C TYR A 74 -0.91 12.81 10.66
N GLU A 75 -0.43 13.40 9.59
CA GLU A 75 -0.45 14.84 9.33
C GLU A 75 -0.81 15.02 7.86
N GLU A 76 -1.99 15.58 7.59
CA GLU A 76 -2.54 15.69 6.24
C GLU A 76 -1.56 16.36 5.28
N ASN A 77 -1.38 15.76 4.10
CA ASN A 77 -0.47 16.20 3.04
C ASN A 77 1.03 16.28 3.42
N ARG A 78 1.42 15.75 4.60
CA ARG A 78 2.80 15.79 5.07
C ARG A 78 3.36 14.44 5.44
N LEU A 79 2.66 13.67 6.26
CA LEU A 79 3.13 12.34 6.66
C LEU A 79 2.02 11.44 7.17
N PHE A 80 2.26 10.15 7.05
CA PHE A 80 1.66 9.15 7.92
C PHE A 80 2.72 8.09 8.25
N MET A 81 2.56 7.44 9.39
CA MET A 81 3.54 6.47 9.89
C MET A 81 2.84 5.26 10.47
N ASP A 82 3.28 4.09 10.10
CA ASP A 82 2.86 2.83 10.71
C ASP A 82 4.01 2.14 11.43
N ARG A 83 3.65 1.36 12.45
CA ARG A 83 4.55 0.48 13.17
C ARG A 83 4.03 -0.94 13.18
N GLN A 84 4.93 -1.89 13.21
CA GLN A 84 4.57 -3.29 13.42
C GLN A 84 4.04 -3.49 14.85
N VAL A 85 2.82 -4.04 14.97
CA VAL A 85 2.26 -4.53 16.24
C VAL A 85 2.57 -6.01 16.41
N ARG A 86 2.47 -6.78 15.31
CA ARG A 86 2.81 -8.20 15.25
C ARG A 86 3.52 -8.49 13.94
N GLY A 87 4.62 -9.23 13.99
CA GLY A 87 5.37 -9.57 12.78
C GLY A 87 6.76 -10.11 13.11
N PRO A 88 7.58 -10.35 12.08
CA PRO A 88 8.86 -11.02 12.25
C PRO A 88 10.00 -10.13 12.73
N PHE A 89 9.87 -8.79 12.66
CA PHE A 89 10.94 -7.88 13.04
C PHE A 89 10.91 -7.59 14.54
N ARG A 90 12.06 -7.33 15.15
CA ARG A 90 12.14 -6.80 16.52
C ARG A 90 11.65 -5.36 16.59
N HIS A 91 11.96 -4.60 15.54
CA HIS A 91 11.53 -3.23 15.34
C HIS A 91 11.17 -3.05 13.87
N TRP A 92 10.07 -2.37 13.61
CA TRP A 92 9.68 -1.91 12.30
C TRP A 92 8.80 -0.68 12.44
N THR A 93 9.23 0.39 11.82
CA THR A 93 8.47 1.61 11.65
C THR A 93 8.62 2.06 10.22
N HIS A 94 7.52 2.43 9.59
CA HIS A 94 7.49 2.90 8.22
C HIS A 94 6.85 4.29 8.18
N THR A 95 7.61 5.27 7.76
CA THR A 95 7.17 6.66 7.62
C THR A 95 7.08 7.01 6.14
N HIS A 96 5.91 7.47 5.73
CA HIS A 96 5.66 8.11 4.45
C HIS A 96 5.72 9.62 4.63
N LEU A 97 6.61 10.28 3.93
CA LEU A 97 6.79 11.73 3.97
C LEU A 97 6.41 12.32 2.61
N PHE A 98 5.74 13.45 2.64
CA PHE A 98 5.28 14.17 1.45
C PHE A 98 5.68 15.63 1.53
N ALA A 99 6.15 16.19 0.43
CA ALA A 99 6.49 17.61 0.33
C ALA A 99 6.08 18.15 -1.04
N PRO A 100 5.50 19.36 -1.13
CA PRO A 100 5.20 19.97 -2.42
C PRO A 100 6.49 20.33 -3.16
N ASP A 101 6.45 20.27 -4.49
CA ASP A 101 7.48 20.75 -5.39
C ASP A 101 6.82 21.64 -6.45
N GLY A 102 6.44 22.85 -6.05
CA GLY A 102 5.55 23.73 -6.79
C GLY A 102 4.08 23.33 -6.67
N GLU A 103 3.27 23.77 -7.64
CA GLU A 103 1.81 23.52 -7.64
C GLU A 103 1.44 22.15 -8.25
N ASP A 104 2.22 21.67 -9.22
CA ASP A 104 1.89 20.51 -10.05
C ASP A 104 2.76 19.28 -9.77
N ALA A 105 3.63 19.33 -8.77
CA ALA A 105 4.50 18.21 -8.42
C ALA A 105 4.69 18.08 -6.91
N ALA A 106 5.09 16.89 -6.49
CA ALA A 106 5.38 16.59 -5.10
C ALA A 106 6.48 15.54 -4.98
N TRP A 107 7.18 15.58 -3.87
CA TRP A 107 8.10 14.56 -3.42
C TRP A 107 7.41 13.59 -2.47
N MET A 108 7.69 12.31 -2.64
CA MET A 108 7.35 11.26 -1.68
C MET A 108 8.62 10.57 -1.24
N LYS A 109 8.77 10.37 0.07
CA LYS A 109 9.87 9.63 0.66
C LYS A 109 9.34 8.58 1.62
N ASP A 110 9.64 7.33 1.35
CA ASP A 110 9.45 6.22 2.27
C ASP A 110 10.72 6.04 3.11
N ARG A 111 10.55 5.99 4.43
CA ARG A 111 11.62 5.72 5.38
C ARG A 111 11.22 4.57 6.29
N ILE A 112 12.01 3.51 6.25
CA ILE A 112 11.80 2.32 7.07
C ILE A 112 12.95 2.18 8.06
N GLU A 113 12.60 2.13 9.33
CA GLU A 113 13.50 1.78 10.41
C GLU A 113 13.19 0.34 10.84
N PHE A 114 14.16 -0.55 10.74
CA PHE A 114 13.93 -1.96 11.05
C PHE A 114 15.07 -2.61 11.79
N GLN A 115 14.72 -3.63 12.57
CA GLN A 115 15.66 -4.52 13.24
C GLN A 115 15.25 -5.97 13.00
N LEU A 116 16.17 -6.78 12.49
CA LEU A 116 15.91 -8.19 12.20
C LEU A 116 15.64 -8.99 13.49
N PRO A 117 14.86 -10.11 13.42
CA PRO A 117 14.41 -10.85 14.59
C PRO A 117 15.53 -11.55 15.37
N PHE A 118 16.62 -11.90 14.70
CA PHE A 118 17.72 -12.63 15.29
C PHE A 118 18.99 -11.80 15.28
N ASP A 119 19.79 -11.90 16.34
CA ASP A 119 21.15 -11.38 16.37
C ASP A 119 22.07 -12.28 15.52
N VAL A 120 21.68 -12.48 14.23
CA VAL A 120 22.51 -13.22 13.29
C VAL A 120 23.70 -12.33 12.95
N PRO A 121 24.91 -12.69 13.34
CA PRO A 121 26.09 -11.95 12.93
C PRO A 121 26.25 -12.10 11.42
N GLY A 122 26.15 -11.02 10.70
CA GLY A 122 26.48 -11.06 9.29
C GLY A 122 25.81 -9.98 8.45
N ARG A 123 26.65 -9.18 7.80
CA ARG A 123 26.26 -8.19 6.78
C ARG A 123 25.43 -8.77 5.62
N ARG A 124 25.44 -10.10 5.43
CA ARG A 124 24.74 -10.76 4.32
C ARG A 124 23.23 -10.68 4.46
N LEU A 125 22.67 -10.95 5.66
CA LEU A 125 21.22 -10.92 5.87
C LEU A 125 20.66 -9.49 5.78
N HIS A 126 21.39 -8.51 6.31
CA HIS A 126 21.04 -7.09 6.15
C HIS A 126 21.03 -6.68 4.68
N ARG A 127 22.06 -7.03 3.91
CA ARG A 127 22.10 -6.72 2.46
C ARG A 127 20.97 -7.39 1.68
N LEU A 128 20.56 -8.60 2.06
CA LEU A 128 19.42 -9.27 1.43
C LEU A 128 18.12 -8.55 1.75
N ALA A 129 17.91 -8.14 3.01
CA ALA A 129 16.74 -7.36 3.41
C ALA A 129 16.70 -6.01 2.69
N GLU A 130 17.80 -5.27 2.65
CA GLU A 130 17.90 -4.00 1.92
C GLU A 130 17.62 -4.17 0.42
N LYS A 131 18.18 -5.20 -0.21
CA LYS A 131 17.93 -5.50 -1.64
C LYS A 131 16.46 -5.81 -1.91
N GLU A 132 15.80 -6.56 -1.02
CA GLU A 132 14.38 -6.88 -1.19
C GLU A 132 13.49 -5.66 -0.93
N LEU A 133 13.85 -4.82 0.05
CA LEU A 133 13.19 -3.53 0.25
C LEU A 133 13.36 -2.62 -0.97
N ASP A 134 14.57 -2.47 -1.51
CA ASP A 134 14.77 -1.64 -2.70
C ASP A 134 13.94 -2.14 -3.89
N ARG A 135 13.93 -3.45 -4.14
CA ARG A 135 13.11 -4.05 -5.19
C ARG A 135 11.62 -3.78 -5.00
N MET A 136 11.13 -3.94 -3.77
CA MET A 136 9.72 -3.75 -3.41
C MET A 136 9.32 -2.28 -3.56
N PHE A 137 10.12 -1.36 -3.04
CA PHE A 137 9.81 0.07 -3.09
C PHE A 137 10.02 0.66 -4.48
N ALA A 138 10.97 0.17 -5.26
CA ALA A 138 11.07 0.51 -6.69
C ALA A 138 9.79 0.14 -7.47
N TYR A 139 9.19 -1.01 -7.18
CA TYR A 139 7.91 -1.40 -7.75
C TYR A 139 6.78 -0.48 -7.27
N ARG A 140 6.67 -0.25 -5.96
CA ARG A 140 5.61 0.58 -5.34
C ARG A 140 5.59 1.98 -5.93
N HIS A 141 6.74 2.66 -5.95
CA HIS A 141 6.86 4.00 -6.48
C HIS A 141 6.47 4.07 -7.96
N ARG A 142 6.98 3.14 -8.78
CA ARG A 142 6.62 3.09 -10.20
C ARG A 142 5.12 2.86 -10.45
N VAL A 143 4.47 1.98 -9.67
CA VAL A 143 3.03 1.76 -9.80
C VAL A 143 2.25 3.01 -9.43
N LEU A 144 2.61 3.65 -8.33
CA LEU A 144 2.00 4.89 -7.86
C LEU A 144 2.15 6.02 -8.90
N GLU A 145 3.35 6.23 -9.42
CA GLU A 145 3.62 7.24 -10.46
C GLU A 145 2.76 7.00 -11.70
N ASN A 146 2.71 5.75 -12.19
CA ASN A 146 1.91 5.38 -13.35
C ASN A 146 0.40 5.57 -13.10
N ASP A 147 -0.09 5.12 -11.95
CA ASP A 147 -1.50 5.26 -11.59
C ASP A 147 -1.89 6.74 -11.51
N LEU A 148 -1.10 7.56 -10.84
CA LEU A 148 -1.35 9.00 -10.72
C LEU A 148 -1.25 9.72 -12.07
N ALA A 149 -0.27 9.38 -12.91
CA ALA A 149 -0.14 9.97 -14.25
C ALA A 149 -1.37 9.71 -15.14
N VAL A 150 -2.07 8.59 -14.95
CA VAL A 150 -3.32 8.31 -15.69
C VAL A 150 -4.52 8.97 -15.00
N HIS A 151 -4.63 8.85 -13.67
CA HIS A 151 -5.79 9.36 -12.93
C HIS A 151 -5.85 10.89 -12.88
N SER A 152 -4.72 11.60 -12.98
CA SER A 152 -4.66 13.06 -13.04
C SER A 152 -5.21 13.65 -14.35
N ARG A 153 -5.25 12.85 -15.43
CA ARG A 153 -5.77 13.30 -16.73
C ARG A 153 -7.28 13.51 -16.77
N THR A 154 -8.00 12.98 -15.79
CA THR A 154 -9.43 13.16 -15.67
C THR A 154 -9.86 13.37 -14.22
N LEU A 155 -10.57 14.47 -13.98
CA LEU A 155 -11.13 14.77 -12.66
C LEU A 155 -12.51 14.09 -12.46
N LYS A 156 -13.12 13.55 -13.52
CA LYS A 156 -14.45 12.94 -13.45
C LYS A 156 -14.37 11.60 -12.72
N ARG A 157 -15.06 11.51 -11.59
CA ARG A 157 -15.28 10.23 -10.89
C ARG A 157 -16.54 9.58 -11.44
N ILE A 158 -16.45 8.29 -11.73
CA ILE A 158 -17.55 7.50 -12.30
C ILE A 158 -17.84 6.28 -11.45
N THR A 159 -19.02 5.70 -11.61
CA THR A 159 -19.35 4.38 -11.08
C THR A 159 -19.12 3.34 -12.16
N VAL A 160 -18.35 2.31 -11.83
CA VAL A 160 -17.99 1.22 -12.74
C VAL A 160 -18.51 -0.10 -12.20
N LEU A 161 -19.24 -0.85 -13.03
CA LEU A 161 -19.68 -2.20 -12.72
C LEU A 161 -18.63 -3.20 -13.28
N VAL A 162 -18.12 -4.09 -12.44
CA VAL A 162 -17.08 -5.03 -12.83
C VAL A 162 -17.55 -6.46 -12.61
N SER A 163 -17.68 -7.23 -13.71
CA SER A 163 -17.82 -8.67 -13.66
C SER A 163 -16.44 -9.36 -13.56
N GLY A 164 -16.39 -10.56 -12.98
CA GLY A 164 -15.11 -11.27 -12.79
C GLY A 164 -14.14 -10.56 -11.83
N ALA A 165 -14.66 -9.70 -10.93
CA ALA A 165 -13.90 -8.88 -10.00
C ALA A 165 -12.98 -9.67 -9.04
N SER A 166 -13.19 -10.98 -8.86
CA SER A 166 -12.36 -11.87 -8.04
C SER A 166 -11.25 -12.56 -8.82
N GLY A 167 -11.25 -12.46 -10.15
CA GLY A 167 -10.21 -13.04 -11.00
C GLY A 167 -8.91 -12.24 -10.98
N VAL A 168 -7.87 -12.77 -11.62
CA VAL A 168 -6.52 -12.17 -11.66
C VAL A 168 -6.58 -10.73 -12.22
N ILE A 169 -7.22 -10.55 -13.37
CA ILE A 169 -7.36 -9.24 -14.02
C ILE A 169 -8.35 -8.37 -13.25
N GLY A 170 -9.54 -8.92 -12.94
CA GLY A 170 -10.61 -8.17 -12.29
C GLY A 170 -10.23 -7.61 -10.92
N SER A 171 -9.50 -8.34 -10.11
CA SER A 171 -9.04 -7.86 -8.79
C SER A 171 -8.09 -6.67 -8.91
N GLN A 172 -7.18 -6.69 -9.88
CA GLN A 172 -6.25 -5.60 -10.14
C GLN A 172 -6.97 -4.37 -10.74
N LEU A 173 -7.94 -4.59 -11.62
CA LEU A 173 -8.76 -3.52 -12.17
C LEU A 173 -9.60 -2.84 -11.09
N VAL A 174 -10.22 -3.60 -10.19
CA VAL A 174 -10.97 -3.06 -9.04
C VAL A 174 -10.06 -2.21 -8.15
N ALA A 175 -8.87 -2.71 -7.81
CA ALA A 175 -7.90 -1.97 -7.00
C ALA A 175 -7.46 -0.67 -7.69
N TYR A 176 -7.14 -0.73 -8.98
CA TYR A 176 -6.74 0.43 -9.79
C TYR A 176 -7.83 1.50 -9.84
N LEU A 177 -9.07 1.13 -10.16
CA LEU A 177 -10.19 2.06 -10.25
C LEU A 177 -10.49 2.71 -8.89
N ARG A 178 -10.45 1.94 -7.80
CA ARG A 178 -10.66 2.45 -6.45
C ARG A 178 -9.56 3.39 -6.00
N ALA A 179 -8.29 3.06 -6.25
CA ALA A 179 -7.16 3.95 -6.00
C ALA A 179 -7.25 5.25 -6.81
N GLY A 180 -7.84 5.19 -8.01
CA GLY A 180 -8.20 6.35 -8.82
C GLY A 180 -9.37 7.16 -8.27
N GLY A 181 -10.06 6.71 -7.22
CA GLY A 181 -11.22 7.39 -6.63
C GLY A 181 -12.55 7.11 -7.32
N HIS A 182 -12.62 6.14 -8.23
CA HIS A 182 -13.88 5.70 -8.82
C HIS A 182 -14.67 4.81 -7.86
N ARG A 183 -16.00 4.86 -7.93
CA ARG A 183 -16.85 3.90 -7.26
C ARG A 183 -16.89 2.61 -8.06
N VAL A 184 -16.57 1.47 -7.43
CA VAL A 184 -16.59 0.17 -8.11
C VAL A 184 -17.61 -0.74 -7.48
N ILE A 185 -18.62 -1.16 -8.28
CA ILE A 185 -19.62 -2.15 -7.90
C ILE A 185 -19.22 -3.48 -8.52
N ARG A 186 -18.99 -4.50 -7.69
CA ARG A 186 -18.64 -5.84 -8.13
C ARG A 186 -19.89 -6.64 -8.46
N LEU A 187 -19.98 -7.16 -9.67
CA LEU A 187 -21.04 -8.08 -10.08
C LEU A 187 -20.70 -9.48 -9.61
N VAL A 188 -21.58 -10.06 -8.78
CA VAL A 188 -21.37 -11.37 -8.15
C VAL A 188 -22.53 -12.32 -8.43
N ARG A 189 -22.23 -13.63 -8.64
CA ARG A 189 -23.22 -14.69 -8.86
C ARG A 189 -23.76 -15.29 -7.56
N ARG A 190 -23.16 -14.94 -6.43
CA ARG A 190 -23.62 -15.29 -5.08
C ARG A 190 -24.45 -14.16 -4.48
N ARG A 191 -25.11 -14.44 -3.36
CA ARG A 191 -25.77 -13.38 -2.59
C ARG A 191 -24.76 -12.29 -2.21
N PRO A 192 -25.03 -11.01 -2.54
CA PRO A 192 -24.18 -9.91 -2.13
C PRO A 192 -24.02 -9.82 -0.62
N VAL A 193 -22.84 -9.40 -0.17
CA VAL A 193 -22.61 -9.13 1.27
C VAL A 193 -23.32 -7.84 1.64
N PRO A 194 -24.18 -7.82 2.67
CA PRO A 194 -24.86 -6.59 3.09
C PRO A 194 -23.86 -5.48 3.42
N GLY A 195 -24.13 -4.25 2.93
CA GLY A 195 -23.27 -3.09 3.14
C GLY A 195 -21.99 -3.05 2.30
N SER A 196 -21.78 -4.02 1.39
CA SER A 196 -20.66 -4.00 0.43
C SER A 196 -21.08 -3.43 -0.92
N ASP A 197 -20.09 -2.95 -1.70
CA ASP A 197 -20.28 -2.57 -3.11
C ASP A 197 -20.38 -3.81 -4.00
N GLU A 198 -21.43 -4.61 -3.80
CA GLU A 198 -21.70 -5.81 -4.60
C GLU A 198 -23.14 -5.76 -5.13
N LEU A 199 -23.34 -6.22 -6.36
CA LEU A 199 -24.63 -6.40 -6.99
C LEU A 199 -24.73 -7.83 -7.54
N TYR A 200 -25.88 -8.47 -7.29
CA TYR A 200 -26.17 -9.77 -7.89
C TYR A 200 -26.30 -9.62 -9.41
N TRP A 201 -25.66 -10.52 -10.11
CA TRP A 201 -25.70 -10.61 -11.57
C TRP A 201 -25.74 -12.08 -11.98
N ASN A 202 -26.70 -12.41 -12.84
CA ASN A 202 -26.84 -13.77 -13.41
C ASN A 202 -26.44 -13.77 -14.88
#